data_e971fe1c9ee74f0422dff3b308d51dc4
#
_entry.id   e971fe1c9ee74f0422dff3b308d51dc4
#
_cell.length_a   1.000
_cell.length_b   1.000
_cell.length_c   1.000
_cell.angle_alpha   90.00
_cell.angle_beta   90.00
_cell.angle_gamma   90.00
#
_symmetry.space_group_name_H-M   'P 1'
#
loop_
_entity.id
_entity.type
_entity.pdbx_description
1 polymer ?
#
loop_
_entity_poly.entity_id
_entity_poly.type
_entity_poly.pdbx_seq_one_letter_code
_entity_poly.pdbx_strand_id
1 'polypeptide(L)'
;MQQPEDSHREEVERLRMGGSEALAELFSIHQDRLERIVQYRLDPRLYGRVDVSDILQEAYLEVSRRIQDYLDQPSVPLFIWLRQITNQILIDTHRRHLAKMRDANQEVRIHRGNYVNASSLSLAAQLVGNLTSPSRAAMRDEILNQLRAALDEMDELDREVLVLRHFEELSNNEVAEVLGIQKSAASNRYVRALKRLRTILDGSSLFSPE
;
A
#
# COMPACT_ATOMS: atom_id res chain seq x y z
N MET A 1 -10.14 13.06 -21.26
CA MET A 1 -9.39 12.07 -20.45
C MET A 1 -7.94 12.53 -20.49
N GLN A 2 -7.52 13.30 -19.46
CA GLN A 2 -6.17 13.85 -19.36
C GLN A 2 -5.15 12.71 -19.29
N GLN A 3 -4.04 12.82 -20.00
CA GLN A 3 -2.98 11.82 -19.94
C GLN A 3 -2.23 11.96 -18.61
N PRO A 4 -1.77 10.86 -17.99
CA PRO A 4 -1.05 10.91 -16.71
C PRO A 4 0.18 11.83 -16.68
N GLU A 5 0.80 12.03 -17.86
CA GLU A 5 1.96 12.92 -18.04
C GLU A 5 1.59 14.42 -17.93
N ASP A 6 0.38 14.79 -18.36
CA ASP A 6 -0.10 16.17 -18.27
C ASP A 6 -0.40 16.54 -16.80
N SER A 7 -1.03 15.63 -16.06
CA SER A 7 -1.31 15.82 -14.61
C SER A 7 -0.02 15.98 -13.80
N HIS A 8 0.99 15.18 -14.08
CA HIS A 8 2.27 15.28 -13.39
C HIS A 8 2.96 16.63 -13.60
N ARG A 9 2.95 17.14 -14.84
CA ARG A 9 3.53 18.47 -15.16
C ARG A 9 2.79 19.59 -14.46
N GLU A 10 1.45 19.53 -14.46
CA GLU A 10 0.61 20.52 -13.79
C GLU A 10 0.89 20.56 -12.28
N GLU A 11 1.02 19.41 -11.61
CA GLU A 11 1.36 19.33 -10.19
C GLU A 11 2.74 19.93 -9.88
N VAL A 12 3.75 19.64 -10.68
CA VAL A 12 5.10 20.20 -10.55
C VAL A 12 5.10 21.72 -10.72
N GLU A 13 4.38 22.23 -11.72
CA GLU A 13 4.26 23.69 -11.92
C GLU A 13 3.52 24.38 -10.77
N ARG A 14 2.44 23.78 -10.27
CA ARG A 14 1.73 24.30 -9.08
C ARG A 14 2.65 24.38 -7.87
N LEU A 15 3.46 23.36 -7.63
CA LEU A 15 4.44 23.35 -6.52
C LEU A 15 5.50 24.43 -6.68
N ARG A 16 6.00 24.65 -7.89
CA ARG A 16 6.98 25.70 -8.18
C ARG A 16 6.46 27.12 -7.94
N MET A 17 5.19 27.34 -8.28
CA MET A 17 4.57 28.67 -8.15
C MET A 17 4.02 28.93 -6.74
N GLY A 18 3.40 27.93 -6.11
CA GLY A 18 2.66 28.08 -4.85
C GLY A 18 3.45 27.66 -3.59
N GLY A 19 4.65 27.09 -3.75
CA GLY A 19 5.53 26.77 -2.62
C GLY A 19 4.86 25.88 -1.56
N SER A 20 4.96 26.27 -0.29
CA SER A 20 4.45 25.50 0.85
C SER A 20 2.92 25.39 0.88
N GLU A 21 2.20 26.38 0.37
CA GLU A 21 0.73 26.35 0.32
C GLU A 21 0.24 25.33 -0.71
N ALA A 22 0.81 25.34 -1.90
CA ALA A 22 0.51 24.34 -2.94
C ALA A 22 0.89 22.92 -2.48
N LEU A 23 1.99 22.77 -1.73
CA LEU A 23 2.40 21.49 -1.15
C LEU A 23 1.35 20.97 -0.16
N ALA A 24 0.88 21.82 0.76
CA ALA A 24 -0.14 21.43 1.74
C ALA A 24 -1.45 21.00 1.04
N GLU A 25 -1.87 21.72 0.02
CA GLU A 25 -3.08 21.40 -0.74
C GLU A 25 -2.92 20.06 -1.48
N LEU A 26 -1.83 19.87 -2.22
CA LEU A 26 -1.57 18.63 -2.97
C LEU A 26 -1.37 17.43 -2.04
N PHE A 27 -0.72 17.61 -0.90
CA PHE A 27 -0.61 16.54 0.10
C PHE A 27 -2.00 16.16 0.65
N SER A 28 -2.85 17.15 0.93
CA SER A 28 -4.23 16.91 1.38
C SER A 28 -5.06 16.15 0.34
N ILE A 29 -4.90 16.43 -0.95
CA ILE A 29 -5.57 15.68 -2.03
C ILE A 29 -5.19 14.19 -2.00
N HIS A 30 -3.94 13.86 -1.65
CA HIS A 30 -3.44 12.50 -1.61
C HIS A 30 -3.55 11.84 -0.22
N GLN A 31 -3.98 12.57 0.81
CA GLN A 31 -3.95 12.13 2.20
C GLN A 31 -4.70 10.81 2.41
N ASP A 32 -5.93 10.68 1.90
CA ASP A 32 -6.73 9.47 2.06
C ASP A 32 -6.07 8.22 1.44
N ARG A 33 -5.37 8.41 0.31
CA ARG A 33 -4.61 7.32 -0.32
C ARG A 33 -3.40 6.93 0.51
N LEU A 34 -2.66 7.91 1.05
CA LEU A 34 -1.50 7.69 1.91
C LEU A 34 -1.93 7.04 3.23
N GLU A 35 -3.05 7.46 3.81
CA GLU A 35 -3.62 6.87 5.01
C GLU A 35 -3.94 5.38 4.80
N ARG A 36 -4.61 5.04 3.71
CA ARG A 36 -4.86 3.63 3.35
C ARG A 36 -3.55 2.84 3.26
N ILE A 37 -2.51 3.38 2.60
CA ILE A 37 -1.20 2.73 2.51
C ILE A 37 -0.64 2.40 3.90
N VAL A 38 -0.66 3.37 4.81
CA VAL A 38 -0.17 3.18 6.18
C VAL A 38 -1.00 2.11 6.90
N GLN A 39 -2.33 2.18 6.85
CA GLN A 39 -3.24 1.21 7.48
C GLN A 39 -2.99 -0.22 6.98
N TYR A 40 -2.77 -0.40 5.67
CA TYR A 40 -2.51 -1.72 5.08
C TYR A 40 -1.16 -2.31 5.44
N ARG A 41 -0.15 -1.43 5.58
CA ARG A 41 1.23 -1.84 5.77
C ARG A 41 1.67 -1.81 7.23
N LEU A 42 0.90 -1.17 8.10
CA LEU A 42 1.19 -1.16 9.53
C LEU A 42 1.10 -2.58 10.11
N ASP A 43 2.16 -3.00 10.80
CA ASP A 43 2.18 -4.30 11.46
C ASP A 43 1.07 -4.36 12.53
N PRO A 44 0.22 -5.42 12.55
CA PRO A 44 -0.85 -5.56 13.54
C PRO A 44 -0.37 -5.47 15.00
N ARG A 45 0.88 -5.83 15.27
CA ARG A 45 1.48 -5.71 16.63
C ARG A 45 1.66 -4.27 17.09
N LEU A 46 1.61 -3.32 16.16
CA LEU A 46 1.73 -1.89 16.44
C LEU A 46 0.38 -1.19 16.55
N TYR A 47 -0.74 -1.89 16.29
CA TYR A 47 -2.07 -1.32 16.45
C TYR A 47 -2.29 -0.82 17.89
N GLY A 48 -2.84 0.39 18.03
CA GLY A 48 -3.04 1.06 19.31
C GLY A 48 -1.76 1.62 19.98
N ARG A 49 -0.58 1.47 19.34
CA ARG A 49 0.69 2.04 19.79
C ARG A 49 1.27 3.08 18.85
N VAL A 50 0.87 3.02 17.61
CA VAL A 50 1.28 3.93 16.53
C VAL A 50 0.00 4.45 15.91
N ASP A 51 -0.11 5.77 15.86
CA ASP A 51 -1.21 6.44 15.18
C ASP A 51 -0.83 6.67 13.70
N VAL A 52 -1.77 6.40 12.81
CA VAL A 52 -1.61 6.64 11.38
C VAL A 52 -1.39 8.12 11.09
N SER A 53 -2.08 8.99 11.84
CA SER A 53 -1.94 10.44 11.72
C SER A 53 -0.53 10.92 12.06
N ASP A 54 0.13 10.32 13.05
CA ASP A 54 1.51 10.66 13.41
C ASP A 54 2.48 10.31 12.28
N ILE A 55 2.28 9.15 11.63
CA ILE A 55 3.07 8.74 10.47
C ILE A 55 2.90 9.73 9.32
N LEU A 56 1.65 10.14 9.04
CA LEU A 56 1.38 11.10 7.96
C LEU A 56 1.93 12.48 8.26
N GLN A 57 1.90 12.93 9.51
CA GLN A 57 2.55 14.19 9.91
C GLN A 57 4.06 14.12 9.73
N GLU A 58 4.72 13.04 10.17
CA GLU A 58 6.16 12.84 9.97
C GLU A 58 6.49 12.79 8.47
N ALA A 59 5.66 12.12 7.66
CA ALA A 59 5.81 12.08 6.20
C ALA A 59 5.67 13.48 5.58
N TYR A 60 4.69 14.27 5.98
CA TYR A 60 4.52 15.66 5.50
C TYR A 60 5.74 16.54 5.82
N LEU A 61 6.27 16.44 7.05
CA LEU A 61 7.47 17.16 7.44
C LEU A 61 8.68 16.77 6.60
N GLU A 62 8.84 15.48 6.31
CA GLU A 62 9.94 15.01 5.48
C GLU A 62 9.77 15.38 4.00
N VAL A 63 8.54 15.32 3.48
CA VAL A 63 8.18 15.86 2.16
C VAL A 63 8.54 17.34 2.05
N SER A 64 8.16 18.15 3.07
CA SER A 64 8.46 19.58 3.09
C SER A 64 9.95 19.89 3.10
N ARG A 65 10.77 19.03 3.68
CA ARG A 65 12.23 19.17 3.68
C ARG A 65 12.86 18.84 2.33
N ARG A 66 12.30 17.85 1.62
CA ARG A 66 12.85 17.30 0.38
C ARG A 66 12.17 17.80 -0.88
N ILE A 67 11.17 18.67 -0.76
CA ILE A 67 10.40 19.13 -1.93
C ILE A 67 11.29 19.76 -3.00
N GLN A 68 12.34 20.48 -2.59
CA GLN A 68 13.25 21.13 -3.52
C GLN A 68 14.02 20.09 -4.35
N ASP A 69 14.50 19.03 -3.72
CA ASP A 69 15.21 17.93 -4.41
C ASP A 69 14.28 17.28 -5.46
N TYR A 70 13.00 17.12 -5.11
CA TYR A 70 12.00 16.60 -6.06
C TYR A 70 11.75 17.56 -7.24
N LEU A 71 11.63 18.86 -6.97
CA LEU A 71 11.42 19.88 -7.99
C LEU A 71 12.62 20.05 -8.94
N ASP A 72 13.82 19.78 -8.46
CA ASP A 72 15.03 19.81 -9.28
C ASP A 72 15.09 18.62 -10.26
N GLN A 73 14.57 17.45 -9.86
CA GLN A 73 14.49 16.25 -10.69
C GLN A 73 13.16 15.49 -10.49
N PRO A 74 12.05 15.95 -11.06
CA PRO A 74 10.75 15.30 -10.92
C PRO A 74 10.68 14.05 -11.81
N SER A 75 11.37 12.97 -11.41
CA SER A 75 11.53 11.74 -12.19
C SER A 75 10.32 10.81 -12.11
N VAL A 76 9.46 10.97 -11.11
CA VAL A 76 8.26 10.15 -10.87
C VAL A 76 7.05 11.05 -10.58
N PRO A 77 5.80 10.59 -10.80
CA PRO A 77 4.62 11.33 -10.39
C PRO A 77 4.65 11.71 -8.91
N LEU A 78 4.10 12.88 -8.57
CA LEU A 78 4.11 13.39 -7.19
C LEU A 78 3.59 12.36 -6.19
N PHE A 79 2.47 11.71 -6.49
CA PHE A 79 1.91 10.69 -5.59
C PHE A 79 2.90 9.53 -5.34
N ILE A 80 3.62 9.07 -6.35
CA ILE A 80 4.61 7.99 -6.20
C ILE A 80 5.76 8.44 -5.29
N TRP A 81 6.20 9.69 -5.42
CA TRP A 81 7.23 10.25 -4.56
C TRP A 81 6.73 10.41 -3.10
N LEU A 82 5.52 10.93 -2.87
CA LEU A 82 4.89 11.02 -1.55
C LEU A 82 4.78 9.63 -0.90
N ARG A 83 4.35 8.65 -1.68
CA ARG A 83 4.25 7.25 -1.29
C ARG A 83 5.61 6.68 -0.85
N GLN A 84 6.69 6.96 -1.58
CA GLN A 84 8.04 6.50 -1.23
C GLN A 84 8.48 7.05 0.12
N ILE A 85 8.27 8.34 0.38
CA ILE A 85 8.59 8.97 1.67
C ILE A 85 7.75 8.37 2.78
N THR A 86 6.44 8.25 2.59
CA THR A 86 5.53 7.66 3.59
C THR A 86 5.93 6.22 3.94
N ASN A 87 6.28 5.40 2.96
CA ASN A 87 6.78 4.05 3.21
C ASN A 87 8.12 4.04 3.95
N GLN A 88 9.02 4.97 3.67
CA GLN A 88 10.28 5.09 4.41
C GLN A 88 10.03 5.39 5.89
N ILE A 89 9.15 6.35 6.20
CA ILE A 89 8.75 6.67 7.58
C ILE A 89 8.13 5.45 8.25
N LEU A 90 7.26 4.72 7.56
CA LEU A 90 6.66 3.50 8.08
C LEU A 90 7.69 2.41 8.40
N ILE A 91 8.68 2.19 7.53
CA ILE A 91 9.80 1.27 7.76
C ILE A 91 10.56 1.66 9.03
N ASP A 92 10.89 2.93 9.18
CA ASP A 92 11.65 3.43 10.33
C ASP A 92 10.83 3.33 11.62
N THR A 93 9.53 3.57 11.54
CA THR A 93 8.58 3.38 12.65
C THR A 93 8.53 1.91 13.09
N HIS A 94 8.40 0.98 12.14
CA HIS A 94 8.46 -0.45 12.43
C HIS A 94 9.78 -0.84 13.09
N ARG A 95 10.92 -0.39 12.57
CA ARG A 95 12.25 -0.67 13.14
C ARG A 95 12.34 -0.15 14.57
N ARG A 96 11.92 1.10 14.83
CA ARG A 96 11.96 1.73 16.17
C ARG A 96 11.12 0.96 17.19
N HIS A 97 9.89 0.62 16.84
CA HIS A 97 8.94 0.00 17.76
C HIS A 97 9.17 -1.50 17.96
N LEU A 98 9.45 -2.24 16.89
CA LEU A 98 9.68 -3.68 16.99
C LEU A 98 11.03 -4.02 17.60
N ALA A 99 12.06 -3.16 17.44
CA ALA A 99 13.31 -3.31 18.17
C ALA A 99 13.13 -3.16 19.70
N LYS A 100 12.20 -2.32 20.14
CA LYS A 100 11.85 -2.16 21.56
C LYS A 100 11.02 -3.33 22.11
N MET A 101 10.33 -4.07 21.25
CA MET A 101 9.46 -5.20 21.62
C MET A 101 10.20 -6.55 21.61
N ARG A 102 11.53 -6.57 21.53
CA ARG A 102 12.37 -7.76 21.34
C ARG A 102 11.81 -9.01 22.04
N ASP A 103 11.08 -9.79 21.26
CA ASP A 103 11.09 -11.24 21.34
C ASP A 103 11.91 -11.75 20.15
N ALA A 104 12.97 -12.49 20.42
CA ALA A 104 14.12 -12.71 19.53
C ALA A 104 13.84 -13.58 18.29
N ASN A 105 12.57 -13.86 17.90
CA ASN A 105 12.23 -14.90 16.94
C ASN A 105 11.35 -14.47 15.74
N GLN A 106 11.03 -13.20 15.56
CA GLN A 106 10.29 -12.79 14.34
C GLN A 106 10.97 -11.61 13.64
N GLU A 107 11.80 -11.93 12.66
CA GLU A 107 12.25 -10.94 11.68
C GLU A 107 11.05 -10.33 10.97
N VAL A 108 10.89 -9.00 11.09
CA VAL A 108 10.04 -8.26 10.17
C VAL A 108 10.66 -8.42 8.79
N ARG A 109 9.99 -9.11 7.89
CA ARG A 109 10.42 -9.21 6.50
C ARG A 109 10.28 -7.84 5.84
N ILE A 110 11.30 -7.03 6.01
CA ILE A 110 11.48 -5.82 5.23
C ILE A 110 12.07 -6.28 3.92
N HIS A 111 11.31 -6.16 2.85
CA HIS A 111 11.79 -6.53 1.52
C HIS A 111 13.01 -5.69 1.14
N ARG A 112 13.91 -6.23 0.31
CA ARG A 112 15.06 -5.48 -0.26
C ARG A 112 14.65 -4.32 -1.16
N GLY A 113 13.35 -4.12 -1.41
CA GLY A 113 12.77 -2.92 -1.99
C GLY A 113 12.38 -1.92 -0.90
N ASN A 114 12.29 -0.65 -1.22
CA ASN A 114 12.03 0.46 -0.31
C ASN A 114 10.58 0.50 0.26
N TYR A 115 9.99 -0.63 0.64
CA TYR A 115 8.63 -0.66 1.20
C TYR A 115 8.42 -1.82 2.19
N VAL A 116 7.49 -1.64 3.11
CA VAL A 116 6.99 -2.69 4.00
C VAL A 116 5.91 -3.48 3.26
N ASN A 117 6.06 -4.80 3.19
CA ASN A 117 5.01 -5.64 2.63
C ASN A 117 3.77 -5.60 3.50
N ALA A 118 2.62 -5.46 2.87
CA ALA A 118 1.36 -5.65 3.56
C ALA A 118 1.27 -7.08 4.12
N SER A 119 0.81 -7.22 5.37
CA SER A 119 0.64 -8.55 5.94
C SER A 119 -0.53 -9.29 5.28
N SER A 120 -0.38 -10.59 5.06
CA SER A 120 -1.48 -11.41 4.53
C SER A 120 -2.73 -11.34 5.41
N LEU A 121 -2.54 -11.14 6.72
CA LEU A 121 -3.65 -10.96 7.66
C LEU A 121 -4.41 -9.65 7.40
N SER A 122 -3.71 -8.53 7.21
CA SER A 122 -4.34 -7.23 6.92
C SER A 122 -5.09 -7.28 5.59
N LEU A 123 -4.48 -7.89 4.56
CA LEU A 123 -5.10 -8.06 3.25
C LEU A 123 -6.35 -8.94 3.32
N ALA A 124 -6.25 -10.10 3.99
CA ALA A 124 -7.38 -11.01 4.16
C ALA A 124 -8.52 -10.34 4.93
N ALA A 125 -8.23 -9.64 6.03
CA ALA A 125 -9.23 -8.94 6.83
C ALA A 125 -10.02 -7.91 6.01
N GLN A 126 -9.38 -7.23 5.09
CA GLN A 126 -10.03 -6.22 4.27
C GLN A 126 -10.82 -6.83 3.10
N LEU A 127 -10.28 -7.85 2.44
CA LEU A 127 -11.03 -8.59 1.44
C LEU A 127 -12.32 -9.16 2.03
N VAL A 128 -12.26 -9.73 3.23
CA VAL A 128 -13.43 -10.25 3.95
C VAL A 128 -14.36 -9.11 4.38
N GLY A 129 -13.83 -7.99 4.88
CA GLY A 129 -14.62 -6.83 5.29
C GLY A 129 -15.47 -6.25 4.15
N ASN A 130 -14.95 -6.29 2.93
CA ASN A 130 -15.64 -5.82 1.74
C ASN A 130 -16.68 -6.82 1.18
N LEU A 131 -16.58 -8.11 1.53
CA LEU A 131 -17.38 -9.18 0.94
C LEU A 131 -18.55 -9.66 1.82
N THR A 132 -18.53 -9.40 3.13
CA THR A 132 -19.47 -10.01 4.09
C THR A 132 -20.32 -9.00 4.84
N SER A 133 -21.62 -9.33 5.00
CA SER A 133 -22.50 -8.59 5.89
C SER A 133 -22.24 -8.97 7.38
N PRO A 134 -22.58 -8.09 8.35
CA PRO A 134 -22.33 -8.32 9.79
C PRO A 134 -22.94 -9.58 10.40
N SER A 135 -23.96 -10.16 9.75
CA SER A 135 -24.74 -11.30 10.27
C SER A 135 -24.07 -12.68 10.15
N ARG A 136 -22.88 -12.77 9.54
CA ARG A 136 -22.16 -14.04 9.29
C ARG A 136 -20.79 -14.13 9.99
N ALA A 137 -20.73 -13.75 11.27
CA ALA A 137 -19.46 -13.63 12.02
C ALA A 137 -18.62 -14.93 12.06
N ALA A 138 -19.23 -16.10 12.34
CA ALA A 138 -18.49 -17.37 12.43
C ALA A 138 -17.91 -17.82 11.07
N MET A 139 -18.62 -17.53 9.98
CA MET A 139 -18.18 -17.80 8.62
C MET A 139 -17.05 -16.86 8.18
N ARG A 140 -17.02 -15.66 8.76
CA ARG A 140 -16.00 -14.65 8.50
C ARG A 140 -14.59 -15.07 8.93
N ASP A 141 -14.48 -15.72 10.09
CA ASP A 141 -13.17 -16.16 10.62
C ASP A 141 -12.58 -17.29 9.78
N GLU A 142 -13.42 -18.19 9.26
CA GLU A 142 -12.98 -19.26 8.38
C GLU A 142 -12.50 -18.71 7.03
N ILE A 143 -13.25 -17.79 6.41
CA ILE A 143 -12.84 -17.11 5.18
C ILE A 143 -11.52 -16.36 5.40
N LEU A 144 -11.41 -15.63 6.50
CA LEU A 144 -10.21 -14.89 6.84
C LEU A 144 -8.98 -15.80 6.88
N ASN A 145 -9.10 -16.97 7.53
CA ASN A 145 -8.02 -17.93 7.64
C ASN A 145 -7.66 -18.55 6.29
N GLN A 146 -8.64 -18.90 5.48
CA GLN A 146 -8.43 -19.46 4.13
C GLN A 146 -7.75 -18.43 3.21
N LEU A 147 -8.24 -17.18 3.20
CA LEU A 147 -7.64 -16.11 2.41
C LEU A 147 -6.22 -15.79 2.87
N ARG A 148 -5.99 -15.76 4.19
CA ARG A 148 -4.65 -15.54 4.74
C ARG A 148 -3.70 -16.64 4.28
N ALA A 149 -4.06 -17.92 4.44
CA ALA A 149 -3.24 -19.05 4.02
C ALA A 149 -2.91 -18.96 2.52
N ALA A 150 -3.89 -18.63 1.72
CA ALA A 150 -3.73 -18.46 0.28
C ALA A 150 -2.80 -17.31 -0.12
N LEU A 151 -2.91 -16.18 0.58
CA LEU A 151 -2.00 -15.04 0.38
C LEU A 151 -0.59 -15.36 0.86
N ASP A 152 -0.44 -16.18 1.91
CA ASP A 152 0.88 -16.64 2.40
C ASP A 152 1.56 -17.59 1.40
N GLU A 153 0.81 -18.41 0.66
CA GLU A 153 1.31 -19.29 -0.39
C GLU A 153 1.58 -18.57 -1.73
N MET A 154 1.08 -17.34 -1.88
CA MET A 154 1.24 -16.58 -3.11
C MET A 154 2.67 -16.07 -3.25
N ASP A 155 3.18 -16.03 -4.51
CA ASP A 155 4.41 -15.30 -4.82
C ASP A 155 4.34 -13.86 -4.27
N GLU A 156 5.39 -13.41 -3.61
CA GLU A 156 5.43 -12.13 -2.91
C GLU A 156 5.16 -10.93 -3.82
N LEU A 157 5.70 -10.96 -5.05
CA LEU A 157 5.44 -9.90 -6.03
C LEU A 157 4.01 -9.96 -6.57
N ASP A 158 3.41 -11.13 -6.69
CA ASP A 158 2.03 -11.26 -7.14
C ASP A 158 1.07 -10.71 -6.07
N ARG A 159 1.34 -11.00 -4.79
CA ARG A 159 0.62 -10.41 -3.66
C ARG A 159 0.78 -8.90 -3.61
N GLU A 160 2.01 -8.40 -3.77
CA GLU A 160 2.28 -6.96 -3.76
C GLU A 160 1.56 -6.25 -4.93
N VAL A 161 1.52 -6.82 -6.11
CA VAL A 161 0.75 -6.27 -7.24
C VAL A 161 -0.73 -6.13 -6.91
N LEU A 162 -1.33 -7.09 -6.20
CA LEU A 162 -2.72 -6.97 -5.72
C LEU A 162 -2.89 -5.78 -4.77
N VAL A 163 -1.97 -5.62 -3.82
CA VAL A 163 -2.00 -4.49 -2.87
C VAL A 163 -1.98 -3.17 -3.62
N LEU A 164 -0.99 -3.01 -4.48
CA LEU A 164 -0.81 -1.77 -5.25
C LEU A 164 -2.02 -1.44 -6.12
N ARG A 165 -2.65 -2.44 -6.75
CA ARG A 165 -3.79 -2.26 -7.65
C ARG A 165 -5.11 -2.02 -6.95
N HIS A 166 -5.41 -2.76 -5.88
CA HIS A 166 -6.73 -2.76 -5.24
C HIS A 166 -6.82 -1.89 -4.01
N PHE A 167 -5.72 -1.78 -3.26
CA PHE A 167 -5.74 -1.05 -2.01
C PHE A 167 -5.08 0.33 -2.11
N GLU A 168 -4.04 0.44 -2.89
CA GLU A 168 -3.38 1.73 -3.15
C GLU A 168 -3.89 2.40 -4.44
N GLU A 169 -4.75 1.72 -5.20
CA GLU A 169 -5.41 2.24 -6.41
C GLU A 169 -4.42 2.73 -7.47
N LEU A 170 -3.25 2.08 -7.56
CA LEU A 170 -2.26 2.42 -8.57
C LEU A 170 -2.65 1.91 -9.95
N SER A 171 -2.38 2.71 -10.97
CA SER A 171 -2.44 2.27 -12.36
C SER A 171 -1.37 1.19 -12.63
N ASN A 172 -1.52 0.44 -13.71
CA ASN A 172 -0.53 -0.56 -14.09
C ASN A 172 0.87 0.03 -14.36
N ASN A 173 0.93 1.27 -14.85
CA ASN A 173 2.17 1.98 -15.06
C ASN A 173 2.86 2.32 -13.74
N GLU A 174 2.11 2.87 -12.78
CA GLU A 174 2.62 3.19 -11.46
C GLU A 174 3.07 1.93 -10.70
N VAL A 175 2.33 0.81 -10.82
CA VAL A 175 2.75 -0.49 -10.26
C VAL A 175 4.07 -0.95 -10.85
N ALA A 176 4.22 -0.86 -12.17
CA ALA A 176 5.46 -1.24 -12.85
C ALA A 176 6.65 -0.39 -12.37
N GLU A 177 6.43 0.91 -12.18
CA GLU A 177 7.42 1.85 -11.67
C GLU A 177 7.80 1.56 -10.22
N VAL A 178 6.79 1.39 -9.33
CA VAL A 178 7.01 1.07 -7.91
C VAL A 178 7.80 -0.21 -7.72
N LEU A 179 7.53 -1.24 -8.55
CA LEU A 179 8.16 -2.55 -8.45
C LEU A 179 9.45 -2.68 -9.27
N GLY A 180 9.79 -1.70 -10.10
CA GLY A 180 10.94 -1.76 -11.01
C GLY A 180 10.83 -2.88 -12.04
N ILE A 181 9.60 -3.17 -12.53
CA ILE A 181 9.33 -4.22 -13.52
C ILE A 181 8.69 -3.65 -14.78
N GLN A 182 8.66 -4.43 -15.85
CA GLN A 182 7.97 -4.03 -17.07
C GLN A 182 6.44 -4.01 -16.90
N LYS A 183 5.74 -3.13 -17.60
CA LYS A 183 4.26 -3.01 -17.58
C LYS A 183 3.56 -4.33 -17.92
N SER A 184 4.09 -5.09 -18.87
CA SER A 184 3.59 -6.42 -19.23
C SER A 184 3.75 -7.42 -18.10
N ALA A 185 4.87 -7.37 -17.38
CA ALA A 185 5.12 -8.22 -16.22
C ALA A 185 4.15 -7.88 -15.08
N ALA A 186 3.90 -6.59 -14.80
CA ALA A 186 2.92 -6.14 -13.81
C ALA A 186 1.51 -6.67 -14.15
N SER A 187 1.08 -6.52 -15.42
CA SER A 187 -0.22 -7.05 -15.88
C SER A 187 -0.33 -8.57 -15.73
N ASN A 188 0.70 -9.32 -16.13
CA ASN A 188 0.70 -10.77 -16.05
C ASN A 188 0.66 -11.26 -14.58
N ARG A 189 1.40 -10.60 -13.69
CA ARG A 189 1.37 -10.89 -12.24
C ARG A 189 -0.01 -10.62 -11.66
N TYR A 190 -0.62 -9.50 -12.01
CA TYR A 190 -1.96 -9.15 -11.56
C TYR A 190 -3.00 -10.20 -11.96
N VAL A 191 -3.01 -10.61 -13.25
CA VAL A 191 -3.94 -11.64 -13.74
C VAL A 191 -3.70 -12.99 -13.04
N ARG A 192 -2.44 -13.38 -12.82
CA ARG A 192 -2.08 -14.60 -12.09
C ARG A 192 -2.56 -14.56 -10.64
N ALA A 193 -2.34 -13.45 -9.95
CA ALA A 193 -2.78 -13.25 -8.59
C ALA A 193 -4.31 -13.31 -8.45
N LEU A 194 -5.06 -12.67 -9.38
CA LEU A 194 -6.52 -12.76 -9.41
C LEU A 194 -7.02 -14.18 -9.66
N LYS A 195 -6.40 -14.92 -10.58
CA LYS A 195 -6.76 -16.33 -10.84
C LYS A 195 -6.55 -17.18 -9.59
N ARG A 196 -5.46 -16.96 -8.85
CA ARG A 196 -5.19 -17.68 -7.60
C ARG A 196 -6.26 -17.36 -6.57
N LEU A 197 -6.58 -16.09 -6.34
CA LEU A 197 -7.66 -15.69 -5.43
C LEU A 197 -9.02 -16.32 -5.83
N ARG A 198 -9.36 -16.27 -7.11
CA ARG A 198 -10.59 -16.88 -7.60
C ARG A 198 -10.65 -18.38 -7.30
N THR A 199 -9.58 -19.13 -7.58
CA THR A 199 -9.53 -20.57 -7.29
C THR A 199 -9.83 -20.88 -5.81
N ILE A 200 -9.36 -20.01 -4.91
CA ILE A 200 -9.57 -20.17 -3.47
C ILE A 200 -11.01 -19.85 -3.09
N LEU A 201 -11.56 -18.77 -3.65
CA LEU A 201 -12.94 -18.38 -3.40
C LEU A 201 -13.92 -19.40 -3.98
N ASP A 202 -13.67 -19.89 -5.18
CA ASP A 202 -14.51 -20.93 -5.83
C ASP A 202 -14.46 -22.28 -5.08
N GLY A 203 -13.37 -22.58 -4.40
CA GLY A 203 -13.21 -23.77 -3.53
C GLY A 203 -13.84 -23.61 -2.15
N SER A 204 -14.24 -22.41 -1.76
CA SER A 204 -14.94 -22.18 -0.50
C SER A 204 -16.45 -22.36 -0.69
N SER A 205 -17.08 -23.13 0.19
CA SER A 205 -18.56 -23.39 0.17
C SER A 205 -19.43 -22.13 0.31
N LEU A 206 -18.82 -20.98 0.43
CA LEU A 206 -19.44 -19.67 0.71
C LEU A 206 -19.93 -18.94 -0.55
N PHE A 207 -19.38 -19.30 -1.71
CA PHE A 207 -19.70 -18.69 -2.99
C PHE A 207 -20.35 -19.70 -3.97
N SER A 208 -20.65 -20.92 -3.50
CA SER A 208 -21.47 -21.85 -4.27
C SER A 208 -22.90 -21.28 -4.32
N PRO A 209 -23.45 -20.98 -5.49
CA PRO A 209 -24.86 -20.61 -5.59
C PRO A 209 -25.69 -21.83 -5.15
N GLU A 210 -26.67 -21.61 -4.24
CA GLU A 210 -27.76 -22.56 -3.97
C GLU A 210 -28.56 -22.82 -5.21
#